data_15c1a40c6292f234641e20048ca25abf
#
_entry.id   15c1a40c6292f234641e20048ca25abf
#
_cell.length_a   1.000
_cell.length_b   1.000
_cell.length_c   1.000
_cell.angle_alpha   90.00
_cell.angle_beta   90.00
_cell.angle_gamma   90.00
#
_symmetry.space_group_name_H-M   'P 1'
#
loop_
_entity.id
_entity.type
_entity.pdbx_description
1 polymer ?
#
loop_
_entity_poly.entity_id
_entity_poly.type
_entity_poly.pdbx_seq_one_letter_code
_entity_poly.pdbx_strand_id
1 'polypeptide(L)'
;MSGRATQGRTDYGCPEWCIARHDDEDEGGVRRHRSAAVDLGVIERSIASRGEATELAIEMHRTAGESTTWIYVGDGFDQYLEISAESMLRLAAVLVRMTG
;
A
#
# COMPACT_ATOMS: atom_id res chain seq x y z
N MET A 1 -19.56 -16.78 -15.16
CA MET A 1 -19.24 -16.25 -15.20
C MET A 1 -18.54 -16.00 -15.17
N SER A 2 -18.78 -16.22 -14.89
CA SER A 2 -18.25 -15.88 -14.60
C SER A 2 -17.51 -15.88 -14.49
N GLY A 3 -17.31 -16.17 -14.48
CA GLY A 3 -16.69 -16.01 -14.14
C GLY A 3 -15.98 -16.02 -13.88
N ARG A 4 -16.15 -15.88 -13.78
CA ARG A 4 -15.53 -15.69 -13.36
C ARG A 4 -14.80 -16.04 -12.83
N ALA A 5 -15.10 -16.47 -12.70
CA ALA A 5 -14.63 -16.64 -12.09
C ALA A 5 -13.80 -16.78 -11.83
N THR A 6 -13.80 -17.00 -11.99
CA THR A 6 -13.17 -17.03 -11.72
C THR A 6 -12.36 -16.98 -11.32
N GLN A 7 -12.35 -17.17 -11.15
CA GLN A 7 -11.69 -16.96 -10.67
C GLN A 7 -10.99 -17.30 -9.69
N GLY A 8 -10.68 -17.99 -9.80
CA GLY A 8 -10.22 -18.83 -8.72
C GLY A 8 -9.40 -18.22 -7.73
N ARG A 9 -8.51 -17.52 -8.05
CA ARG A 9 -7.71 -16.92 -7.12
C ARG A 9 -8.43 -15.99 -6.32
N THR A 10 -9.41 -15.56 -6.86
CA THR A 10 -10.25 -14.72 -6.09
C THR A 10 -10.93 -15.46 -5.01
N ASP A 11 -10.84 -16.73 -5.02
CA ASP A 11 -11.45 -17.50 -3.96
C ASP A 11 -10.95 -17.12 -2.62
N TYR A 12 -9.83 -16.55 -2.55
CA TYR A 12 -9.31 -16.16 -1.28
C TYR A 12 -9.72 -14.77 -0.89
N GLY A 13 -10.65 -14.21 -1.62
CA GLY A 13 -11.11 -12.88 -1.29
C GLY A 13 -10.13 -11.79 -1.62
N CYS A 14 -9.30 -12.00 -2.63
CA CYS A 14 -8.35 -10.98 -3.03
C CYS A 14 -9.07 -9.77 -3.60
N PRO A 15 -8.75 -8.57 -3.12
CA PRO A 15 -9.23 -7.37 -3.77
C PRO A 15 -8.61 -7.25 -5.15
N GLU A 16 -9.22 -6.43 -5.99
CA GLU A 16 -8.75 -6.28 -7.36
C GLU A 16 -7.32 -5.80 -7.45
N TRP A 17 -6.89 -5.04 -6.48
CA TRP A 17 -5.55 -4.46 -6.51
C TRP A 17 -4.46 -5.41 -6.02
N CYS A 18 -4.83 -6.61 -5.57
CA CYS A 18 -3.85 -7.52 -4.99
C CYS A 18 -3.07 -8.23 -6.08
N ILE A 19 -1.73 -8.21 -5.97
CA ILE A 19 -0.86 -8.92 -6.88
C ILE A 19 -0.04 -9.98 -6.18
N ALA A 20 -0.30 -10.23 -4.90
CA ALA A 20 0.50 -11.19 -4.14
C ALA A 20 0.22 -12.61 -4.62
N ARG A 21 1.26 -13.42 -4.58
CA ARG A 21 1.13 -14.82 -4.91
C ARG A 21 0.94 -15.60 -3.63
N HIS A 22 -0.26 -16.09 -3.45
CA HIS A 22 -0.63 -16.65 -2.16
C HIS A 22 -0.18 -18.08 -1.95
N ASP A 23 0.20 -18.77 -3.00
CA ASP A 23 0.61 -20.14 -2.83
C ASP A 23 1.84 -20.25 -1.95
N ASP A 24 2.71 -19.27 -1.97
CA ASP A 24 3.89 -19.32 -1.10
C ASP A 24 3.60 -18.84 0.30
N GLU A 25 2.61 -18.02 0.45
CA GLU A 25 2.35 -17.43 1.75
C GLU A 25 1.55 -18.32 2.67
N ASP A 26 1.03 -19.39 2.13
CA ASP A 26 0.16 -20.24 2.93
C ASP A 26 0.89 -20.97 4.03
N GLU A 27 2.18 -21.04 3.94
CA GLU A 27 2.93 -21.79 4.90
C GLU A 27 2.76 -21.29 6.31
N GLY A 28 2.72 -20.03 6.50
CA GLY A 28 2.59 -19.48 7.81
C GLY A 28 1.16 -19.36 8.29
N GLY A 29 0.23 -19.73 7.45
CA GLY A 29 -1.15 -19.56 7.80
C GLY A 29 -1.64 -18.12 7.76
N VAL A 30 -0.80 -17.19 7.37
CA VAL A 30 -1.17 -15.80 7.29
C VAL A 30 -1.07 -15.36 5.85
N ARG A 31 -2.17 -14.87 5.33
CA ARG A 31 -2.23 -14.43 3.94
C ARG A 31 -2.33 -12.93 3.89
N ARG A 32 -1.51 -12.31 3.08
CA ARG A 32 -1.51 -10.86 2.95
C ARG A 32 -1.77 -10.46 1.53
N HIS A 33 -2.61 -9.47 1.36
CA HIS A 33 -2.89 -8.86 0.07
C HIS A 33 -1.98 -7.66 -0.08
N ARG A 34 -1.46 -7.49 -1.29
CA ARG A 34 -0.49 -6.43 -1.54
C ARG A 34 -0.70 -5.89 -2.95
N SER A 35 -0.71 -4.58 -3.09
CA SER A 35 -0.83 -3.97 -4.40
C SER A 35 0.54 -3.87 -5.06
N ALA A 36 0.54 -3.55 -6.35
CA ALA A 36 1.76 -3.11 -7.00
C ALA A 36 2.20 -1.81 -6.36
N ALA A 37 3.50 -1.60 -6.33
CA ALA A 37 4.05 -0.35 -5.81
C ALA A 37 3.89 0.74 -6.85
N VAL A 38 3.59 1.94 -6.38
CA VAL A 38 3.58 3.13 -7.21
C VAL A 38 4.75 3.98 -6.74
N ASP A 39 5.59 4.39 -7.66
CA ASP A 39 6.75 5.21 -7.32
C ASP A 39 6.42 6.67 -7.57
N LEU A 40 6.75 7.50 -6.60
CA LEU A 40 6.45 8.92 -6.66
C LEU A 40 7.72 9.71 -6.40
N GLY A 41 8.12 10.52 -7.36
CA GLY A 41 9.28 11.38 -7.19
C GLY A 41 8.95 12.55 -6.29
N VAL A 42 9.83 12.79 -5.33
CA VAL A 42 9.63 13.86 -4.34
C VAL A 42 10.95 14.50 -4.04
N ILE A 43 10.89 15.65 -3.38
CA ILE A 43 12.06 16.24 -2.75
C ILE A 43 11.93 15.98 -1.26
N GLU A 44 12.86 15.21 -0.74
CA GLU A 44 12.83 14.79 0.65
C GLU A 44 13.84 15.59 1.45
N ARG A 45 13.46 15.93 2.67
CA ARG A 45 14.32 16.68 3.54
C ARG A 45 14.52 15.91 4.84
N SER A 46 15.75 15.82 5.26
CA SER A 46 16.08 15.20 6.52
C SER A 46 16.83 16.21 7.38
N ILE A 47 17.17 15.82 8.59
CA ILE A 47 17.93 16.69 9.48
C ILE A 47 19.26 17.09 8.84
N ALA A 48 19.86 16.17 8.09
CA ALA A 48 21.18 16.37 7.55
C ALA A 48 21.19 16.97 6.16
N SER A 49 20.03 17.16 5.53
CA SER A 49 20.03 17.63 4.15
C SER A 49 19.03 18.76 3.97
N ARG A 50 19.25 19.53 2.93
CA ARG A 50 18.34 20.63 2.61
C ARG A 50 17.20 20.21 1.74
N GLY A 51 17.30 19.04 1.17
CA GLY A 51 16.31 18.52 0.28
C GLY A 51 16.99 17.80 -0.86
N GLU A 52 16.59 16.57 -1.10
CA GLU A 52 17.17 15.73 -2.13
C GLU A 52 16.08 15.04 -2.89
N ALA A 53 16.29 14.89 -4.20
CA ALA A 53 15.35 14.15 -5.00
C ALA A 53 15.42 12.68 -4.61
N THR A 54 14.27 12.10 -4.37
CA THR A 54 14.17 10.68 -4.07
C THR A 54 12.85 10.16 -4.58
N GLU A 55 12.64 8.89 -4.42
CA GLU A 55 11.36 8.28 -4.79
C GLU A 55 10.75 7.61 -3.58
N LEU A 56 9.46 7.82 -3.42
CA LEU A 56 8.70 7.10 -2.42
C LEU A 56 7.95 5.97 -3.09
N ALA A 57 7.92 4.83 -2.42
CA ALA A 57 7.10 3.71 -2.86
C ALA A 57 5.80 3.74 -2.08
N ILE A 58 4.70 3.56 -2.78
CA ILE A 58 3.37 3.59 -2.19
C ILE A 58 2.72 2.25 -2.47
N GLU A 59 2.30 1.55 -1.43
CA GLU A 59 1.67 0.23 -1.57
C GLU A 59 0.50 0.10 -0.64
N MET A 60 -0.45 -0.72 -1.05
CA MET A 60 -1.57 -1.10 -0.20
C MET A 60 -1.36 -2.51 0.32
N HIS A 61 -1.73 -2.71 1.58
CA HIS A 61 -1.59 -4.00 2.24
C HIS A 61 -2.85 -4.31 3.04
N ARG A 62 -3.23 -5.58 3.07
CA ARG A 62 -4.33 -6.01 3.93
C ARG A 62 -4.13 -7.46 4.28
N THR A 63 -4.23 -7.78 5.56
CA THR A 63 -4.18 -9.16 6.01
C THR A 63 -5.52 -9.82 5.72
N ALA A 64 -5.47 -11.04 5.19
CA ALA A 64 -6.70 -11.77 4.88
C ALA A 64 -7.54 -11.92 6.14
N GLY A 65 -8.82 -11.73 6.00
CA GLY A 65 -9.74 -11.80 7.12
C GLY A 65 -9.92 -10.49 7.85
N GLU A 66 -9.11 -9.50 7.53
CA GLU A 66 -9.25 -8.18 8.15
C GLU A 66 -9.87 -7.22 7.16
N SER A 67 -10.58 -6.24 7.69
CA SER A 67 -11.25 -5.27 6.83
C SER A 67 -10.42 -4.02 6.59
N THR A 68 -9.36 -3.82 7.34
CA THR A 68 -8.57 -2.60 7.22
C THR A 68 -7.51 -2.76 6.15
N THR A 69 -7.48 -1.80 5.24
CA THR A 69 -6.42 -1.69 4.24
C THR A 69 -5.45 -0.63 4.72
N TRP A 70 -4.17 -0.97 4.69
CA TRP A 70 -3.10 -0.08 5.12
C TRP A 70 -2.39 0.48 3.92
N ILE A 71 -2.00 1.74 3.98
CA ILE A 71 -1.23 2.39 2.94
C ILE A 71 0.16 2.65 3.49
N TYR A 72 1.15 2.10 2.82
CA TYR A 72 2.55 2.35 3.12
C TYR A 72 3.10 3.39 2.17
N VAL A 73 3.81 4.37 2.71
CA VAL A 73 4.53 5.35 1.90
C VAL A 73 5.91 5.46 2.52
N GLY A 74 6.96 5.16 1.74
CA GLY A 74 8.28 5.20 2.32
C GLY A 74 9.37 5.28 1.28
N ASP A 75 10.57 5.65 1.73
CA ASP A 75 11.72 5.84 0.84
C ASP A 75 12.61 4.60 0.76
N GLY A 76 12.24 3.54 1.45
CA GLY A 76 13.03 2.32 1.41
C GLY A 76 14.18 2.30 2.40
N PHE A 77 14.33 3.34 3.19
CA PHE A 77 15.41 3.42 4.16
C PHE A 77 14.85 3.58 5.56
N ASP A 78 14.76 4.80 6.04
CA ASP A 78 14.36 5.00 7.42
C ASP A 78 13.16 5.91 7.56
N GLN A 79 12.66 6.47 6.49
CA GLN A 79 11.49 7.33 6.57
C GLN A 79 10.32 6.67 5.91
N TYR A 80 9.28 6.40 6.68
CA TYR A 80 8.08 5.80 6.15
C TYR A 80 6.91 6.10 7.04
N LEU A 81 5.74 5.90 6.47
CA LEU A 81 4.47 6.09 7.16
C LEU A 81 3.55 4.97 6.69
N GLU A 82 2.87 4.34 7.64
CA GLU A 82 1.88 3.34 7.27
C GLU A 82 0.64 3.59 8.12
N ILE A 83 -0.44 3.99 7.49
CA ILE A 83 -1.69 4.28 8.18
C ILE A 83 -2.83 3.67 7.38
N SER A 84 -4.00 3.59 7.98
CA SER A 84 -5.14 3.01 7.29
C SER A 84 -5.47 3.84 6.05
N ALA A 85 -6.07 3.19 5.06
CA ALA A 85 -6.47 3.89 3.84
C ALA A 85 -7.41 5.04 4.15
N GLU A 86 -8.30 4.84 5.10
CA GLU A 86 -9.23 5.89 5.49
C GLU A 86 -8.50 7.08 6.08
N SER A 87 -7.51 6.80 6.95
CA SER A 87 -6.72 7.87 7.54
C SER A 87 -5.87 8.57 6.48
N MET A 88 -5.38 7.82 5.50
CA MET A 88 -4.59 8.41 4.44
C MET A 88 -5.42 9.39 3.63
N LEU A 89 -6.69 9.06 3.38
CA LEU A 89 -7.57 9.97 2.65
C LEU A 89 -7.81 11.25 3.45
N ARG A 90 -7.94 11.14 4.77
CA ARG A 90 -8.08 12.32 5.60
C ARG A 90 -6.82 13.17 5.59
N LEU A 91 -5.66 12.51 5.62
CA LEU A 91 -4.40 13.22 5.52
C LEU A 91 -4.30 13.96 4.20
N ALA A 92 -4.65 13.30 3.11
CA ALA A 92 -4.61 13.92 1.79
C ALA A 92 -5.52 15.15 1.74
N ALA A 93 -6.70 15.05 2.32
CA ALA A 93 -7.64 16.17 2.31
C ALA A 93 -7.09 17.36 3.09
N VAL A 94 -6.44 17.10 4.22
CA VAL A 94 -5.83 18.18 4.99
C VAL A 94 -4.70 18.81 4.21
N LEU A 95 -3.87 18.01 3.57
CA LEU A 95 -2.75 18.54 2.80
C LEU A 95 -3.23 19.41 1.65
N VAL A 96 -4.29 19.00 0.99
CA VAL A 96 -4.85 19.80 -0.11
C VAL A 96 -5.34 21.14 0.43
N ARG A 97 -6.00 21.15 1.59
CA ARG A 97 -6.48 22.39 2.17
C ARG A 97 -5.34 23.32 2.57
N MET A 98 -4.25 22.75 3.10
CA MET A 98 -3.13 23.55 3.55
C MET A 98 -2.35 24.16 2.40
N THR A 99 -2.24 23.44 1.30
CA THR A 99 -1.37 23.87 0.20
C THR A 99 -2.14 24.42 -0.99
N GLY A 100 -3.40 24.15 -1.04
CA GLY A 100 -4.26 24.65 -2.13
C GLY A 100 -5.05 25.81 -1.68
#